data_19e6805fae6f5d9123e7ce7d1f7e3908
#
_entry.id   19e6805fae6f5d9123e7ce7d1f7e3908
#
_cell.length_a   1.000
_cell.length_b   1.000
_cell.length_c   1.000
_cell.angle_alpha   90.00
_cell.angle_beta   90.00
_cell.angle_gamma   90.00
#
_symmetry.space_group_name_H-M   'P 1'
#
loop_
_entity.id
_entity.type
_entity.pdbx_description
1 polymer ?
#
loop_
_entity_poly.entity_id
_entity_poly.type
_entity_poly.pdbx_seq_one_letter_code
_entity_poly.pdbx_strand_id
1 'polypeptide(L)'
;LSDEDLLWLYRHVGREVSTLRIRPPFWRSLNKRFDKLLCLSALGRMMSADWWGRQVWRLRNDWRECQLRAISQIHRRRNPYVSQDALSAWQEQRRKNRQFIAAHELEDEDGNVASLEAMALASVSNPAIRRHELMARMMGVEQIAMSRGDTGLFLTITCPSRYHSNNHSGHANPKWNGATPSDAQKYLCKVWGRATAKLKRHDLRPYGFRVAEPHHDSTPHWHVLIFLPPDEVKPALDILRDYFTREDRAELGKNTAARFKAKKMDPRKGSATAYVAKYISKNIDGYALDGETDKETGRPLRETARLAMAWASQHRLRQFQPVGQPPVTVYRELRKLSNQLTSIMIKAGTYRRGASLLPDPLMDAVAAAADAGCFATYIQKQGGVLIPRECYAVRVAYEDSDEPNAYGETTRKITGVWSPHIGEDSRQCTRLKTWTIRKKQGVKTASASGSFDLQGVPDAPWSSSSVNNSTGDQKISRTRELSTELPAEKLRDPASLTRQERRAALRVMRNNCRNEKKSHNLPLAPPPVLQISAELTAAVIALCAAQGMTYTPDLTAVLSRGARIRLDDNREATLRNGNELEIRPVRRWCGCGSELSAANPSTGAGCYRCASDESLNEWL
;
A
#
# COMPACT_ATOMS: atom_id res chain seq x y z
N LEU A 1 24.50 -16.01 -30.12
CA LEU A 1 25.43 -16.00 -28.99
C LEU A 1 25.20 -17.25 -28.14
N SER A 2 26.28 -17.92 -27.77
CA SER A 2 26.23 -19.02 -26.80
C SER A 2 25.80 -18.51 -25.41
N ASP A 3 25.46 -19.41 -24.50
CA ASP A 3 25.12 -19.04 -23.12
C ASP A 3 26.32 -18.43 -22.37
N GLU A 4 27.54 -18.86 -22.74
CA GLU A 4 28.77 -18.30 -22.20
C GLU A 4 29.03 -16.89 -22.72
N ASP A 5 28.81 -16.62 -24.02
CA ASP A 5 28.94 -15.29 -24.62
C ASP A 5 27.94 -14.31 -23.99
N LEU A 6 26.70 -14.75 -23.78
CA LEU A 6 25.66 -13.92 -23.12
C LEU A 6 26.03 -13.57 -21.69
N LEU A 7 26.55 -14.53 -20.95
CA LEU A 7 26.98 -14.29 -19.56
C LEU A 7 28.21 -13.37 -19.50
N TRP A 8 29.15 -13.56 -20.45
CA TRP A 8 30.32 -12.68 -20.59
C TRP A 8 29.88 -11.24 -20.90
N LEU A 9 29.03 -11.05 -21.92
CA LEU A 9 28.50 -9.74 -22.29
C LEU A 9 27.76 -9.06 -21.12
N TYR A 10 26.90 -9.81 -20.45
CA TYR A 10 26.20 -9.31 -19.27
C TYR A 10 27.15 -8.85 -18.16
N ARG A 11 28.20 -9.63 -17.90
CA ARG A 11 29.20 -9.27 -16.88
C ARG A 11 30.02 -8.05 -17.29
N HIS A 12 30.35 -7.94 -18.56
CA HIS A 12 31.10 -6.81 -19.12
C HIS A 12 30.26 -5.52 -18.96
N VAL A 13 29.09 -5.46 -19.56
CA VAL A 13 28.18 -4.31 -19.44
C VAL A 13 27.81 -4.03 -17.97
N GLY A 14 27.60 -5.06 -17.17
CA GLY A 14 27.28 -4.91 -15.76
C GLY A 14 28.40 -4.30 -14.92
N ARG A 15 29.67 -4.51 -15.29
CA ARG A 15 30.80 -3.83 -14.65
C ARG A 15 30.77 -2.33 -14.96
N GLU A 16 30.54 -1.96 -16.22
CA GLU A 16 30.42 -0.56 -16.62
C GLU A 16 29.25 0.14 -15.88
N VAL A 17 28.09 -0.50 -15.81
CA VAL A 17 26.95 0.01 -15.01
C VAL A 17 27.34 0.22 -13.53
N SER A 18 28.16 -0.67 -12.99
CA SER A 18 28.59 -0.61 -11.59
C SER A 18 29.54 0.56 -11.31
N THR A 19 30.34 1.02 -12.30
CA THR A 19 31.22 2.20 -12.16
C THR A 19 30.41 3.46 -11.83
N LEU A 20 29.16 3.56 -12.32
CA LEU A 20 28.21 4.62 -12.04
C LEU A 20 27.47 4.46 -10.71
N ARG A 21 27.90 3.54 -9.85
CA ARG A 21 27.21 3.18 -8.58
C ARG A 21 25.79 2.69 -8.76
N ILE A 22 25.43 2.25 -9.95
CA ILE A 22 24.15 1.64 -10.28
C ILE A 22 24.34 0.12 -10.26
N ARG A 23 23.42 -0.57 -9.59
CA ARG A 23 23.48 -2.02 -9.51
C ARG A 23 22.87 -2.64 -10.78
N PRO A 24 23.61 -3.50 -11.50
CA PRO A 24 23.07 -4.20 -12.67
C PRO A 24 21.84 -5.06 -12.29
N PRO A 25 20.87 -5.17 -13.18
CA PRO A 25 19.70 -6.02 -12.94
C PRO A 25 20.12 -7.47 -12.67
N PHE A 26 19.50 -8.11 -11.69
CA PHE A 26 19.71 -9.53 -11.34
C PHE A 26 21.17 -9.94 -11.02
N TRP A 27 22.06 -9.00 -10.71
CA TRP A 27 23.52 -9.23 -10.54
C TRP A 27 23.86 -10.42 -9.64
N ARG A 28 23.21 -10.53 -8.47
CA ARG A 28 23.47 -11.65 -7.55
C ARG A 28 22.95 -12.98 -8.07
N SER A 29 21.80 -12.99 -8.71
CA SER A 29 21.15 -14.21 -9.21
C SER A 29 21.93 -14.80 -10.37
N LEU A 30 22.24 -14.00 -11.38
CA LEU A 30 22.95 -14.41 -12.59
C LEU A 30 24.42 -14.81 -12.34
N ASN A 31 25.09 -14.14 -11.38
CA ASN A 31 26.44 -14.56 -10.99
C ASN A 31 26.47 -15.83 -10.14
N LYS A 32 25.33 -16.21 -9.51
CA LYS A 32 25.23 -17.47 -8.76
C LYS A 32 24.81 -18.65 -9.64
N ARG A 33 23.88 -18.42 -10.56
CA ARG A 33 23.34 -19.40 -11.49
C ARG A 33 22.90 -18.67 -12.75
N PHE A 34 23.40 -19.12 -13.89
CA PHE A 34 22.98 -18.61 -15.18
C PHE A 34 21.53 -18.98 -15.48
N ASP A 35 20.80 -18.01 -16.04
CA ASP A 35 19.45 -18.15 -16.56
C ASP A 35 19.38 -17.26 -17.82
N LYS A 36 19.18 -17.88 -18.97
CA LYS A 36 19.24 -17.21 -20.27
C LYS A 36 18.22 -16.09 -20.42
N LEU A 37 16.94 -16.35 -20.06
CA LEU A 37 15.87 -15.37 -20.20
C LEU A 37 16.10 -14.18 -19.25
N LEU A 38 16.54 -14.47 -18.03
CA LEU A 38 16.85 -13.43 -17.06
C LEU A 38 18.06 -12.59 -17.49
N CYS A 39 19.05 -13.22 -18.17
CA CYS A 39 20.22 -12.54 -18.70
C CYS A 39 19.84 -11.61 -19.87
N LEU A 40 19.04 -12.08 -20.82
CA LEU A 40 18.53 -11.27 -21.92
C LEU A 40 17.70 -10.09 -21.43
N SER A 41 16.83 -10.31 -20.47
CA SER A 41 16.04 -9.24 -19.83
C SER A 41 16.93 -8.22 -19.11
N ALA A 42 18.00 -8.66 -18.45
CA ALA A 42 18.95 -7.75 -17.81
C ALA A 42 19.69 -6.89 -18.82
N LEU A 43 20.14 -7.47 -19.93
CA LEU A 43 20.76 -6.75 -21.05
C LEU A 43 19.79 -5.76 -21.69
N GLY A 44 18.55 -6.19 -21.98
CA GLY A 44 17.51 -5.32 -22.53
C GLY A 44 17.25 -4.08 -21.65
N ARG A 45 17.27 -4.25 -20.32
CA ARG A 45 17.19 -3.10 -19.41
C ARG A 45 18.40 -2.18 -19.53
N MET A 46 19.60 -2.71 -19.49
CA MET A 46 20.83 -1.91 -19.57
C MET A 46 21.03 -1.22 -20.93
N MET A 47 20.31 -1.66 -21.97
CA MET A 47 20.26 -1.01 -23.29
C MET A 47 19.10 0.01 -23.41
N SER A 48 18.19 0.05 -22.45
CA SER A 48 17.01 0.93 -22.51
C SER A 48 17.28 2.30 -21.93
N ALA A 49 17.05 3.37 -22.72
CA ALA A 49 17.13 4.77 -22.27
C ALA A 49 16.21 5.05 -21.08
N ASP A 50 15.00 4.49 -21.09
CA ASP A 50 14.04 4.63 -20.00
C ASP A 50 14.52 4.02 -18.68
N TRP A 51 15.16 2.85 -18.76
CA TRP A 51 15.76 2.24 -17.59
C TRP A 51 16.85 3.15 -17.01
N TRP A 52 17.74 3.67 -17.87
CA TRP A 52 18.80 4.59 -17.47
C TRP A 52 18.24 5.88 -16.86
N GLY A 53 17.26 6.49 -17.51
CA GLY A 53 16.60 7.69 -17.00
C GLY A 53 16.10 7.51 -15.56
N ARG A 54 15.43 6.37 -15.29
CA ARG A 54 14.97 6.02 -13.93
C ARG A 54 16.12 5.79 -12.95
N GLN A 55 17.21 5.12 -13.35
CA GLN A 55 18.33 4.86 -12.45
C GLN A 55 19.11 6.15 -12.12
N VAL A 56 19.41 6.96 -13.12
CA VAL A 56 20.12 8.23 -12.96
C VAL A 56 19.31 9.21 -12.11
N TRP A 57 18.00 9.31 -12.37
CA TRP A 57 17.10 10.14 -11.55
C TRP A 57 17.10 9.72 -10.06
N ARG A 58 17.04 8.41 -9.80
CA ARG A 58 17.12 7.87 -8.44
C ARG A 58 18.47 8.18 -7.80
N LEU A 59 19.55 7.91 -8.50
CA LEU A 59 20.90 8.16 -8.02
C LEU A 59 21.11 9.65 -7.68
N ARG A 60 20.69 10.56 -8.57
CA ARG A 60 20.75 12.00 -8.33
C ARG A 60 19.99 12.42 -7.07
N ASN A 61 18.76 11.93 -6.91
CA ASN A 61 17.94 12.29 -5.76
C ASN A 61 18.48 11.70 -4.46
N ASP A 62 18.91 10.46 -4.44
CA ASP A 62 19.50 9.81 -3.27
C ASP A 62 20.83 10.52 -2.89
N TRP A 63 21.64 10.91 -3.87
CA TRP A 63 22.87 11.67 -3.66
C TRP A 63 22.58 13.05 -3.06
N ARG A 64 21.64 13.81 -3.64
CA ARG A 64 21.23 15.12 -3.13
C ARG A 64 20.78 15.05 -1.67
N GLU A 65 19.88 14.13 -1.35
CA GLU A 65 19.41 13.96 0.04
C GLU A 65 20.57 13.60 0.99
N CYS A 66 21.52 12.78 0.54
CA CYS A 66 22.70 12.42 1.32
C CYS A 66 23.57 13.66 1.61
N GLN A 67 23.82 14.51 0.60
CA GLN A 67 24.60 15.75 0.78
C GLN A 67 23.88 16.71 1.73
N LEU A 68 22.57 16.91 1.57
CA LEU A 68 21.78 17.79 2.44
C LEU A 68 21.74 17.30 3.89
N ARG A 69 21.77 15.99 4.11
CA ARG A 69 21.95 15.39 5.44
C ARG A 69 23.35 15.68 5.99
N ALA A 70 24.39 15.54 5.16
CA ALA A 70 25.79 15.77 5.56
C ALA A 70 26.04 17.21 6.03
N ILE A 71 25.43 18.19 5.36
CA ILE A 71 25.55 19.61 5.75
C ILE A 71 24.45 20.06 6.71
N SER A 72 23.81 19.13 7.40
CA SER A 72 22.78 19.38 8.41
C SER A 72 21.64 20.30 7.93
N GLN A 73 21.14 20.06 6.70
CA GLN A 73 19.93 20.72 6.20
C GLN A 73 18.66 19.93 6.52
N ILE A 74 18.79 18.61 6.83
CA ILE A 74 17.68 17.74 7.17
C ILE A 74 17.75 17.39 8.65
N HIS A 75 17.05 18.19 9.47
CA HIS A 75 16.90 17.96 10.90
C HIS A 75 15.72 18.75 11.47
N ARG A 76 15.40 18.51 12.76
CA ARG A 76 14.24 19.03 13.48
C ARG A 76 13.94 20.52 13.25
N ARG A 77 14.97 21.39 13.29
CA ARG A 77 14.81 22.84 13.25
C ARG A 77 14.75 23.43 11.84
N ARG A 78 15.09 22.66 10.80
CA ARG A 78 15.08 23.12 9.40
C ARG A 78 14.04 22.34 8.57
N ASN A 79 14.49 21.28 7.90
CA ASN A 79 13.65 20.42 7.07
C ASN A 79 13.56 19.04 7.72
N PRO A 80 12.59 18.79 8.62
CA PRO A 80 12.45 17.48 9.22
C PRO A 80 12.02 16.45 8.18
N TYR A 81 12.56 15.24 8.30
CA TYR A 81 12.25 14.04 7.52
C TYR A 81 12.81 14.03 6.10
N VAL A 82 12.69 15.12 5.33
CA VAL A 82 13.04 15.18 3.92
C VAL A 82 13.40 16.63 3.54
N SER A 83 14.23 16.80 2.50
CA SER A 83 14.57 18.14 2.01
C SER A 83 13.37 18.85 1.39
N GLN A 84 13.42 20.18 1.33
CA GLN A 84 12.41 20.98 0.64
C GLN A 84 12.35 20.63 -0.87
N ASP A 85 13.49 20.33 -1.48
CA ASP A 85 13.56 19.93 -2.90
C ASP A 85 12.82 18.62 -3.15
N ALA A 86 13.01 17.61 -2.28
CA ALA A 86 12.32 16.34 -2.41
C ALA A 86 10.81 16.49 -2.12
N LEU A 87 10.42 17.34 -1.17
CA LEU A 87 9.03 17.66 -0.91
C LEU A 87 8.39 18.32 -2.14
N SER A 88 9.04 19.33 -2.71
CA SER A 88 8.55 20.03 -3.91
C SER A 88 8.45 19.09 -5.12
N ALA A 89 9.46 18.24 -5.34
CA ALA A 89 9.44 17.24 -6.41
C ALA A 89 8.29 16.22 -6.21
N TRP A 90 8.02 15.79 -4.98
CA TRP A 90 6.91 14.91 -4.66
C TRP A 90 5.54 15.57 -4.88
N GLN A 91 5.39 16.84 -4.49
CA GLN A 91 4.16 17.60 -4.72
C GLN A 91 3.91 17.80 -6.22
N GLU A 92 4.96 18.15 -6.96
CA GLU A 92 4.89 18.32 -8.42
C GLU A 92 4.53 17.01 -9.12
N GLN A 93 5.11 15.88 -8.73
CA GLN A 93 4.72 14.57 -9.27
C GLN A 93 3.26 14.26 -8.99
N ARG A 94 2.76 14.58 -7.80
CA ARG A 94 1.33 14.41 -7.47
C ARG A 94 0.43 15.32 -8.31
N ARG A 95 0.89 16.54 -8.62
CA ARG A 95 0.17 17.45 -9.51
C ARG A 95 0.09 16.88 -10.92
N LYS A 96 1.22 16.42 -11.47
CA LYS A 96 1.28 15.75 -12.78
C LYS A 96 0.39 14.50 -12.83
N ASN A 97 0.42 13.68 -11.81
CA ASN A 97 -0.45 12.50 -11.71
C ASN A 97 -1.93 12.86 -11.73
N ARG A 98 -2.36 13.92 -11.01
CA ARG A 98 -3.75 14.39 -11.06
C ARG A 98 -4.13 14.91 -12.43
N GLN A 99 -3.24 15.66 -13.07
CA GLN A 99 -3.46 16.14 -14.44
C GLN A 99 -3.58 14.99 -15.44
N PHE A 100 -2.71 13.98 -15.32
CA PHE A 100 -2.80 12.77 -16.14
C PHE A 100 -4.14 12.06 -15.94
N ILE A 101 -4.55 11.80 -14.69
CA ILE A 101 -5.83 11.15 -14.36
C ILE A 101 -7.00 11.95 -14.92
N ALA A 102 -6.97 13.28 -14.81
CA ALA A 102 -8.03 14.16 -15.32
C ALA A 102 -8.11 14.15 -16.85
N ALA A 103 -6.95 14.07 -17.54
CA ALA A 103 -6.85 14.09 -19.00
C ALA A 103 -7.09 12.74 -19.68
N HIS A 104 -7.16 11.64 -18.91
CA HIS A 104 -7.29 10.29 -19.46
C HIS A 104 -8.54 9.59 -18.95
N GLU A 105 -8.97 8.60 -19.71
CA GLU A 105 -10.10 7.72 -19.40
C GLU A 105 -9.71 6.27 -19.70
N LEU A 106 -10.54 5.34 -19.28
CA LEU A 106 -10.37 3.91 -19.54
C LEU A 106 -11.36 3.50 -20.62
N GLU A 107 -10.91 2.68 -21.55
CA GLU A 107 -11.73 2.04 -22.57
C GLU A 107 -11.57 0.54 -22.48
N ASP A 108 -12.70 -0.19 -22.49
CA ASP A 108 -12.68 -1.65 -22.55
C ASP A 108 -12.67 -2.16 -24.00
N GLU A 109 -12.56 -3.48 -24.16
CA GLU A 109 -12.56 -4.15 -25.47
C GLU A 109 -13.85 -3.95 -26.26
N ASP A 110 -14.97 -3.61 -25.61
CA ASP A 110 -16.26 -3.33 -26.24
C ASP A 110 -16.44 -1.84 -26.58
N GLY A 111 -15.43 -0.99 -26.35
CA GLY A 111 -15.49 0.45 -26.57
C GLY A 111 -16.21 1.23 -25.46
N ASN A 112 -16.55 0.60 -24.34
CA ASN A 112 -17.16 1.33 -23.23
C ASN A 112 -16.12 2.15 -22.48
N VAL A 113 -16.49 3.37 -22.14
CA VAL A 113 -15.61 4.34 -21.50
C VAL A 113 -15.90 4.45 -20.01
N ALA A 114 -14.86 4.44 -19.20
CA ALA A 114 -14.94 4.64 -17.74
C ALA A 114 -13.98 5.76 -17.29
N SER A 115 -14.38 6.50 -16.27
CA SER A 115 -13.54 7.57 -15.72
C SER A 115 -12.35 6.98 -14.93
N LEU A 116 -11.14 7.31 -15.36
CA LEU A 116 -9.91 6.96 -14.63
C LEU A 116 -9.88 7.61 -13.24
N GLU A 117 -10.43 8.82 -13.10
CA GLU A 117 -10.54 9.52 -11.81
C GLU A 117 -11.45 8.78 -10.82
N ALA A 118 -12.62 8.34 -11.26
CA ALA A 118 -13.53 7.58 -10.42
C ALA A 118 -12.89 6.26 -9.94
N MET A 119 -12.17 5.58 -10.82
CA MET A 119 -11.44 4.36 -10.48
C MET A 119 -10.32 4.62 -9.48
N ALA A 120 -9.57 5.71 -9.65
CA ALA A 120 -8.53 6.12 -8.71
C ALA A 120 -9.10 6.47 -7.33
N LEU A 121 -10.22 7.22 -7.28
CA LEU A 121 -10.90 7.58 -6.04
C LEU A 121 -11.52 6.38 -5.31
N ALA A 122 -11.99 5.37 -6.04
CA ALA A 122 -12.51 4.12 -5.47
C ALA A 122 -11.42 3.11 -5.05
N SER A 123 -10.17 3.38 -5.34
CA SER A 123 -9.04 2.49 -5.06
C SER A 123 -8.30 2.86 -3.79
N VAL A 124 -7.37 1.98 -3.36
CA VAL A 124 -6.42 2.25 -2.26
C VAL A 124 -5.39 3.35 -2.58
N SER A 125 -5.39 3.89 -3.80
CA SER A 125 -4.67 5.12 -4.14
C SER A 125 -5.28 6.34 -3.44
N ASN A 126 -6.57 6.28 -3.12
CA ASN A 126 -7.23 7.24 -2.25
C ASN A 126 -6.75 7.07 -0.80
N PRO A 127 -6.13 8.09 -0.19
CA PRO A 127 -5.61 8.00 1.18
C PRO A 127 -6.68 7.63 2.22
N ALA A 128 -7.91 8.11 2.07
CA ALA A 128 -9.01 7.79 2.98
C ALA A 128 -9.35 6.29 2.94
N ILE A 129 -9.50 5.71 1.75
CA ILE A 129 -9.76 4.27 1.58
C ILE A 129 -8.59 3.45 2.15
N ARG A 130 -7.36 3.86 1.86
CA ARG A 130 -6.15 3.20 2.38
C ARG A 130 -6.10 3.24 3.91
N ARG A 131 -6.44 4.36 4.54
CA ARG A 131 -6.51 4.49 6.00
C ARG A 131 -7.58 3.59 6.58
N HIS A 132 -8.81 3.62 6.04
CA HIS A 132 -9.90 2.77 6.50
C HIS A 132 -9.58 1.28 6.39
N GLU A 133 -8.99 0.85 5.27
CA GLU A 133 -8.55 -0.54 5.11
C GLU A 133 -7.51 -0.94 6.15
N LEU A 134 -6.50 -0.10 6.40
CA LEU A 134 -5.48 -0.38 7.41
C LEU A 134 -6.08 -0.45 8.81
N MET A 135 -7.00 0.46 9.16
CA MET A 135 -7.71 0.45 10.44
C MET A 135 -8.55 -0.82 10.62
N ALA A 136 -9.34 -1.20 9.61
CA ALA A 136 -10.14 -2.43 9.66
C ALA A 136 -9.26 -3.68 9.85
N ARG A 137 -8.09 -3.70 9.19
CA ARG A 137 -7.12 -4.80 9.34
C ARG A 137 -6.51 -4.84 10.74
N MET A 138 -6.17 -3.70 11.32
CA MET A 138 -5.65 -3.61 12.68
C MET A 138 -6.69 -4.08 13.70
N MET A 139 -7.94 -3.57 13.60
CA MET A 139 -9.05 -3.99 14.45
C MET A 139 -9.29 -5.49 14.35
N GLY A 140 -9.30 -6.05 13.14
CA GLY A 140 -9.50 -7.49 12.94
C GLY A 140 -8.41 -8.33 13.60
N VAL A 141 -7.15 -7.90 13.52
CA VAL A 141 -6.03 -8.60 14.19
C VAL A 141 -6.13 -8.49 15.70
N GLU A 142 -6.52 -7.33 16.23
CA GLU A 142 -6.74 -7.15 17.67
C GLU A 142 -7.89 -8.01 18.19
N GLN A 143 -9.01 -8.10 17.45
CA GLN A 143 -10.14 -8.99 17.79
C GLN A 143 -9.70 -10.46 17.84
N ILE A 144 -8.89 -10.91 16.90
CA ILE A 144 -8.28 -12.25 16.92
C ILE A 144 -7.42 -12.43 18.16
N ALA A 145 -6.60 -11.45 18.51
CA ALA A 145 -5.74 -11.52 19.69
C ALA A 145 -6.56 -11.58 20.98
N MET A 146 -7.61 -10.79 21.09
CA MET A 146 -8.52 -10.83 22.23
C MET A 146 -9.22 -12.18 22.39
N SER A 147 -9.73 -12.74 21.28
CA SER A 147 -10.40 -14.06 21.29
C SER A 147 -9.44 -15.21 21.63
N ARG A 148 -8.14 -15.04 21.41
CA ARG A 148 -7.09 -16.01 21.72
C ARG A 148 -6.46 -15.83 23.09
N GLY A 149 -6.78 -14.74 23.80
CA GLY A 149 -6.11 -14.34 25.06
C GLY A 149 -4.66 -13.90 24.84
N ASP A 150 -4.27 -13.52 23.62
CA ASP A 150 -2.89 -13.14 23.30
C ASP A 150 -2.59 -11.72 23.84
N THR A 151 -1.34 -11.53 24.30
CA THR A 151 -0.86 -10.26 24.83
C THR A 151 -0.32 -9.37 23.71
N GLY A 152 -0.77 -8.12 23.64
CA GLY A 152 -0.24 -7.11 22.75
C GLY A 152 1.07 -6.50 23.26
N LEU A 153 2.05 -6.34 22.37
CA LEU A 153 3.32 -5.69 22.60
C LEU A 153 3.50 -4.56 21.58
N PHE A 154 3.74 -3.36 22.10
CA PHE A 154 4.14 -2.23 21.26
C PHE A 154 5.64 -1.99 21.40
N LEU A 155 6.37 -2.15 20.29
CA LEU A 155 7.81 -1.99 20.23
C LEU A 155 8.15 -0.71 19.48
N THR A 156 9.14 0.03 19.98
CA THR A 156 9.81 1.09 19.23
C THR A 156 11.25 0.67 19.01
N ILE A 157 11.65 0.61 17.75
CA ILE A 157 12.95 0.08 17.32
C ILE A 157 13.66 1.14 16.49
N THR A 158 14.84 1.54 16.92
CA THR A 158 15.65 2.60 16.31
C THR A 158 16.95 2.02 15.75
N CYS A 159 17.53 2.67 14.75
CA CYS A 159 18.83 2.31 14.20
C CYS A 159 19.99 2.68 15.15
N PRO A 160 21.18 2.06 15.00
CA PRO A 160 22.42 2.54 15.61
C PRO A 160 22.77 3.98 15.26
N SER A 161 23.52 4.63 16.16
CA SER A 161 23.91 6.04 16.00
C SER A 161 24.59 6.31 14.65
N ARG A 162 25.37 5.38 14.11
CA ARG A 162 26.04 5.53 12.81
C ARG A 162 25.11 5.72 11.59
N TYR A 163 23.79 5.49 11.72
CA TYR A 163 22.81 5.76 10.67
C TYR A 163 22.21 7.15 10.75
N HIS A 164 22.36 7.84 11.88
CA HIS A 164 21.80 9.15 12.14
C HIS A 164 22.79 10.23 11.72
N SER A 165 22.36 11.11 10.79
CA SER A 165 23.19 12.22 10.34
C SER A 165 23.29 13.35 11.35
N ASN A 166 22.23 13.56 12.14
CA ASN A 166 22.13 14.61 13.13
C ASN A 166 21.64 14.08 14.47
N ASN A 167 22.11 14.65 15.57
CA ASN A 167 21.58 14.41 16.89
C ASN A 167 20.25 15.15 17.09
N HIS A 168 19.57 14.89 18.20
CA HIS A 168 18.27 15.50 18.50
C HIS A 168 18.33 17.05 18.61
N SER A 169 19.48 17.61 18.97
CA SER A 169 19.69 19.07 19.02
C SER A 169 19.90 19.71 17.64
N GLY A 170 20.04 18.89 16.58
CA GLY A 170 20.24 19.34 15.20
C GLY A 170 21.72 19.51 14.79
N HIS A 171 22.65 19.17 15.67
CA HIS A 171 24.08 19.16 15.33
C HIS A 171 24.45 17.89 14.56
N ALA A 172 25.46 18.00 13.70
CA ALA A 172 26.00 16.87 12.96
C ALA A 172 26.45 15.74 13.92
N ASN A 173 26.16 14.52 13.57
CA ASN A 173 26.58 13.35 14.35
C ASN A 173 27.94 12.84 13.83
N PRO A 174 29.03 12.93 14.59
CA PRO A 174 30.35 12.49 14.12
C PRO A 174 30.44 10.97 13.87
N LYS A 175 29.50 10.19 14.40
CA LYS A 175 29.44 8.73 14.19
C LYS A 175 28.74 8.35 12.88
N TRP A 176 28.12 9.30 12.19
CA TRP A 176 27.41 8.99 10.95
C TRP A 176 28.37 8.51 9.87
N ASN A 177 28.06 7.38 9.27
CA ASN A 177 28.91 6.73 8.27
C ASN A 177 28.47 7.02 6.81
N GLY A 178 27.65 8.04 6.57
CA GLY A 178 27.11 8.37 5.25
C GLY A 178 25.92 7.50 4.82
N ALA A 179 25.41 6.61 5.69
CA ALA A 179 24.28 5.73 5.35
C ALA A 179 23.02 6.51 5.00
N THR A 180 22.35 6.07 3.93
CA THR A 180 21.06 6.62 3.50
C THR A 180 19.90 6.07 4.36
N PRO A 181 18.72 6.71 4.38
CA PRO A 181 17.54 6.14 5.01
C PRO A 181 17.16 4.76 4.46
N SER A 182 17.39 4.52 3.16
CA SER A 182 17.20 3.21 2.55
C SER A 182 18.15 2.14 3.10
N ASP A 183 19.40 2.50 3.42
CA ASP A 183 20.37 1.57 4.03
C ASP A 183 20.01 1.27 5.49
N ALA A 184 19.58 2.29 6.23
CA ALA A 184 19.05 2.12 7.58
C ALA A 184 17.82 1.19 7.60
N GLN A 185 16.90 1.35 6.64
CA GLN A 185 15.74 0.45 6.48
C GLN A 185 16.17 -0.98 6.13
N LYS A 186 17.13 -1.16 5.23
CA LYS A 186 17.70 -2.50 4.92
C LYS A 186 18.32 -3.14 6.15
N TYR A 187 19.03 -2.36 6.97
CA TYR A 187 19.56 -2.82 8.25
C TYR A 187 18.45 -3.35 9.17
N LEU A 188 17.42 -2.54 9.43
CA LEU A 188 16.28 -2.95 10.26
C LEU A 188 15.60 -4.21 9.72
N CYS A 189 15.38 -4.30 8.39
CA CYS A 189 14.81 -5.48 7.76
C CYS A 189 15.71 -6.73 7.92
N LYS A 190 17.03 -6.58 7.80
CA LYS A 190 17.99 -7.68 7.98
C LYS A 190 17.99 -8.19 9.41
N VAL A 191 17.99 -7.28 10.38
CA VAL A 191 17.94 -7.65 11.82
C VAL A 191 16.62 -8.34 12.14
N TRP A 192 15.48 -7.78 11.68
CA TRP A 192 14.17 -8.39 11.85
C TRP A 192 14.10 -9.79 11.25
N GLY A 193 14.61 -9.98 10.03
CA GLY A 193 14.66 -11.30 9.39
C GLY A 193 15.45 -12.33 10.20
N ARG A 194 16.59 -11.93 10.79
CA ARG A 194 17.41 -12.78 11.67
C ARG A 194 16.69 -13.09 12.99
N ALA A 195 16.10 -12.08 13.62
CA ALA A 195 15.35 -12.22 14.86
C ALA A 195 14.14 -13.14 14.68
N THR A 196 13.33 -12.93 13.62
CA THR A 196 12.17 -13.77 13.32
C THR A 196 12.56 -15.21 12.95
N ALA A 197 13.71 -15.43 12.30
CA ALA A 197 14.25 -16.75 12.07
C ALA A 197 14.65 -17.45 13.39
N LYS A 198 15.20 -16.71 14.36
CA LYS A 198 15.50 -17.24 15.70
C LYS A 198 14.20 -17.54 16.46
N LEU A 199 13.24 -16.61 16.46
CA LEU A 199 11.91 -16.83 17.05
C LEU A 199 11.26 -18.10 16.50
N LYS A 200 11.28 -18.28 15.17
CA LYS A 200 10.72 -19.47 14.52
C LYS A 200 11.39 -20.78 14.97
N ARG A 201 12.70 -20.78 15.22
CA ARG A 201 13.41 -21.97 15.76
C ARG A 201 12.98 -22.34 17.17
N HIS A 202 12.50 -21.34 17.94
CA HIS A 202 11.93 -21.55 19.28
C HIS A 202 10.40 -21.71 19.26
N ASP A 203 9.79 -21.85 18.06
CA ASP A 203 8.34 -21.88 17.82
C ASP A 203 7.57 -20.66 18.35
N LEU A 204 8.26 -19.55 18.57
CA LEU A 204 7.67 -18.27 18.90
C LEU A 204 7.25 -17.56 17.62
N ARG A 205 5.97 -17.23 17.50
CA ARG A 205 5.43 -16.66 16.24
C ARG A 205 4.55 -15.45 16.51
N PRO A 206 5.13 -14.24 16.54
CA PRO A 206 4.34 -13.03 16.64
C PRO A 206 3.57 -12.75 15.34
N TYR A 207 2.38 -12.16 15.49
CA TYR A 207 1.60 -11.62 14.39
C TYR A 207 1.13 -10.21 14.72
N GLY A 208 0.89 -9.38 13.71
CA GLY A 208 0.51 -7.99 13.91
C GLY A 208 0.91 -7.07 12.77
N PHE A 209 1.42 -5.88 13.10
CA PHE A 209 1.79 -4.84 12.15
C PHE A 209 3.09 -4.14 12.52
N ARG A 210 3.82 -3.70 11.50
CA ARG A 210 4.97 -2.82 11.59
C ARG A 210 4.72 -1.56 10.79
N VAL A 211 4.98 -0.41 11.39
CA VAL A 211 4.97 0.92 10.75
C VAL A 211 6.39 1.47 10.77
N ALA A 212 6.88 1.93 9.63
CA ALA A 212 8.16 2.64 9.53
C ALA A 212 7.90 4.15 9.44
N GLU A 213 8.54 4.90 10.32
CA GLU A 213 8.44 6.36 10.41
C GLU A 213 9.82 7.01 10.30
N PRO A 214 9.90 8.27 9.86
CA PRO A 214 11.15 9.02 9.91
C PRO A 214 11.43 9.57 11.30
N HIS A 215 12.68 9.54 11.73
CA HIS A 215 13.22 10.50 12.69
C HIS A 215 13.42 11.86 12.04
N HIS A 216 13.60 12.88 12.86
CA HIS A 216 13.82 14.26 12.40
C HIS A 216 14.96 14.41 11.36
N ASP A 217 15.95 13.51 11.37
CA ASP A 217 17.10 13.47 10.47
C ASP A 217 16.91 12.53 9.27
N SER A 218 15.66 12.11 8.98
CA SER A 218 15.31 11.18 7.90
C SER A 218 15.60 9.70 8.19
N THR A 219 16.26 9.35 9.29
CA THR A 219 16.56 7.95 9.62
C THR A 219 15.29 7.21 10.01
N PRO A 220 14.99 6.03 9.42
CA PRO A 220 13.80 5.27 9.77
C PRO A 220 13.89 4.68 11.17
N HIS A 221 12.77 4.70 11.87
CA HIS A 221 12.52 3.88 13.03
C HIS A 221 11.19 3.13 12.89
N TRP A 222 11.03 2.07 13.67
CA TRP A 222 9.85 1.22 13.56
C TRP A 222 8.99 1.26 14.80
N HIS A 223 7.70 1.38 14.60
CA HIS A 223 6.67 1.03 15.55
C HIS A 223 6.08 -0.32 15.16
N VAL A 224 6.13 -1.28 16.08
CA VAL A 224 5.70 -2.64 15.81
C VAL A 224 4.67 -3.04 16.87
N LEU A 225 3.44 -3.26 16.46
CA LEU A 225 2.42 -3.89 17.30
C LEU A 225 2.37 -5.37 16.94
N ILE A 226 2.68 -6.22 17.90
CA ILE A 226 2.61 -7.68 17.75
C ILE A 226 1.88 -8.31 18.92
N PHE A 227 1.27 -9.46 18.64
CA PHE A 227 0.54 -10.26 19.59
C PHE A 227 1.17 -11.64 19.70
N LEU A 228 1.16 -12.19 20.93
CA LEU A 228 1.71 -13.48 21.30
C LEU A 228 0.95 -14.04 22.49
N PRO A 229 0.90 -15.38 22.69
CA PRO A 229 0.48 -15.98 23.95
C PRO A 229 1.24 -15.39 25.14
N PRO A 230 0.59 -15.21 26.30
CA PRO A 230 1.22 -14.57 27.47
C PRO A 230 2.54 -15.20 27.92
N ASP A 231 2.64 -16.53 27.84
CA ASP A 231 3.84 -17.32 28.18
C ASP A 231 5.00 -17.16 27.18
N GLU A 232 4.70 -16.76 25.96
CA GLU A 232 5.67 -16.52 24.88
C GLU A 232 6.25 -15.09 24.89
N VAL A 233 5.63 -14.16 25.63
CA VAL A 233 5.99 -12.73 25.61
C VAL A 233 7.44 -12.51 26.06
N LYS A 234 7.82 -13.06 27.23
CA LYS A 234 9.17 -12.83 27.78
C LYS A 234 10.27 -13.41 26.88
N PRO A 235 10.23 -14.69 26.48
CA PRO A 235 11.27 -15.24 25.62
C PRO A 235 11.33 -14.56 24.23
N ALA A 236 10.20 -14.12 23.69
CA ALA A 236 10.19 -13.37 22.43
C ALA A 236 10.83 -11.99 22.58
N LEU A 237 10.53 -11.26 23.65
CA LEU A 237 11.14 -9.96 23.94
C LEU A 237 12.66 -10.06 24.15
N ASP A 238 13.13 -11.09 24.83
CA ASP A 238 14.55 -11.30 25.09
C ASP A 238 15.32 -11.54 23.78
N ILE A 239 14.77 -12.36 22.88
CA ILE A 239 15.34 -12.57 21.54
C ILE A 239 15.33 -11.28 20.72
N LEU A 240 14.20 -10.56 20.67
CA LEU A 240 14.09 -9.33 19.88
C LEU A 240 15.05 -8.26 20.42
N ARG A 241 15.10 -8.06 21.73
CA ARG A 241 16.01 -7.10 22.38
C ARG A 241 17.45 -7.43 22.05
N ASP A 242 17.88 -8.68 22.20
CA ASP A 242 19.23 -9.09 21.88
C ASP A 242 19.61 -8.76 20.44
N TYR A 243 18.78 -9.15 19.46
CA TYR A 243 19.09 -8.90 18.05
C TYR A 243 19.16 -7.42 17.68
N PHE A 244 18.27 -6.58 18.22
CA PHE A 244 18.24 -5.15 17.91
C PHE A 244 19.23 -4.30 18.70
N THR A 245 19.83 -4.83 19.77
CA THR A 245 20.81 -4.10 20.58
C THR A 245 22.24 -4.66 20.49
N ARG A 246 22.44 -5.74 19.77
CA ARG A 246 23.71 -6.45 19.64
C ARG A 246 24.77 -5.67 18.86
N GLU A 247 24.39 -5.06 17.72
CA GLU A 247 25.28 -4.21 16.93
C GLU A 247 25.51 -2.87 17.66
N ASP A 248 26.75 -2.39 17.69
CA ASP A 248 27.16 -1.16 18.38
C ASP A 248 26.65 -1.10 19.85
N ARG A 249 26.70 -2.26 20.52
CA ARG A 249 26.20 -2.42 21.89
C ARG A 249 26.83 -1.47 22.89
N ALA A 250 28.10 -1.14 22.69
CA ALA A 250 28.87 -0.27 23.56
C ALA A 250 28.29 1.16 23.67
N GLU A 251 27.58 1.64 22.63
CA GLU A 251 26.96 2.98 22.66
C GLU A 251 25.73 3.08 23.58
N LEU A 252 25.16 1.94 23.99
CA LEU A 252 23.92 1.89 24.77
C LEU A 252 24.14 1.82 26.28
N GLY A 253 25.34 1.50 26.75
CA GLY A 253 25.60 1.28 28.17
C GLY A 253 24.64 0.23 28.78
N LYS A 254 24.12 0.51 29.98
CA LYS A 254 23.14 -0.36 30.67
C LYS A 254 21.72 -0.20 30.11
N ASN A 255 21.36 0.97 29.56
CA ASN A 255 20.01 1.29 29.12
C ASN A 255 19.85 1.10 27.60
N THR A 256 19.07 0.10 27.21
CA THR A 256 18.78 -0.19 25.78
C THR A 256 17.58 0.55 25.23
N ALA A 257 16.88 1.37 26.02
CA ALA A 257 15.61 2.00 25.62
C ALA A 257 15.74 2.95 24.43
N ALA A 258 16.92 3.54 24.21
CA ALA A 258 17.20 4.38 23.06
C ALA A 258 17.15 3.59 21.73
N ARG A 259 17.46 2.29 21.76
CA ARG A 259 17.48 1.41 20.60
C ARG A 259 16.26 0.49 20.48
N PHE A 260 15.84 -0.06 21.64
CA PHE A 260 14.74 -1.02 21.72
C PHE A 260 13.89 -0.76 22.96
N LYS A 261 12.68 -0.25 22.75
CA LYS A 261 11.70 -0.02 23.81
C LYS A 261 10.50 -0.91 23.57
N ALA A 262 10.05 -1.62 24.61
CA ALA A 262 8.86 -2.46 24.57
C ALA A 262 7.87 -2.00 25.64
N LYS A 263 6.58 -1.96 25.26
CA LYS A 263 5.46 -1.66 26.15
C LYS A 263 4.41 -2.76 25.98
N LYS A 264 4.02 -3.41 27.08
CA LYS A 264 2.87 -4.30 27.09
C LYS A 264 1.61 -3.47 26.99
N MET A 265 0.73 -3.85 26.05
CA MET A 265 -0.58 -3.22 25.90
C MET A 265 -1.52 -3.70 27.01
N ASP A 266 -2.25 -2.78 27.60
CA ASP A 266 -3.26 -3.07 28.62
C ASP A 266 -4.63 -2.77 28.00
N PRO A 267 -5.47 -3.78 27.72
CA PRO A 267 -6.80 -3.57 27.12
C PRO A 267 -7.72 -2.67 27.95
N ARG A 268 -7.52 -2.59 29.27
CA ARG A 268 -8.30 -1.72 30.16
C ARG A 268 -8.00 -0.23 29.95
N LYS A 269 -6.83 0.10 29.36
CA LYS A 269 -6.41 1.48 29.05
C LYS A 269 -6.76 1.93 27.63
N GLY A 270 -7.42 1.06 26.86
CA GLY A 270 -7.84 1.32 25.50
C GLY A 270 -7.32 0.29 24.49
N SER A 271 -7.87 0.34 23.30
CA SER A 271 -7.54 -0.59 22.23
C SER A 271 -6.13 -0.36 21.67
N ALA A 272 -5.44 -1.45 21.33
CA ALA A 272 -4.14 -1.40 20.67
C ALA A 272 -4.25 -0.73 19.29
N THR A 273 -5.37 -0.94 18.59
CA THR A 273 -5.68 -0.26 17.32
C THR A 273 -5.77 1.25 17.48
N ALA A 274 -6.47 1.75 18.50
CA ALA A 274 -6.55 3.19 18.78
C ALA A 274 -5.15 3.79 19.04
N TYR A 275 -4.30 3.06 19.75
CA TYR A 275 -2.93 3.50 20.01
C TYR A 275 -2.11 3.63 18.70
N VAL A 276 -2.31 2.73 17.73
CA VAL A 276 -1.58 2.74 16.44
C VAL A 276 -2.26 3.64 15.41
N ALA A 277 -3.54 3.98 15.58
CA ALA A 277 -4.30 4.83 14.65
C ALA A 277 -3.60 6.16 14.35
N LYS A 278 -3.02 6.78 15.38
CA LYS A 278 -2.22 8.00 15.24
C LYS A 278 -1.06 7.84 14.25
N TYR A 279 -0.33 6.73 14.32
CA TYR A 279 0.79 6.43 13.42
C TYR A 279 0.31 6.16 11.99
N ILE A 280 -0.88 5.55 11.83
CA ILE A 280 -1.50 5.35 10.52
C ILE A 280 -1.86 6.70 9.90
N SER A 281 -2.60 7.54 10.64
CA SER A 281 -3.01 8.86 10.16
C SER A 281 -1.82 9.77 9.85
N LYS A 282 -0.82 9.82 10.73
CA LYS A 282 0.43 10.58 10.52
C LYS A 282 1.15 10.20 9.22
N ASN A 283 1.08 8.94 8.82
CA ASN A 283 1.82 8.43 7.67
C ASN A 283 0.97 8.30 6.38
N ILE A 284 -0.31 8.71 6.41
CA ILE A 284 -1.21 8.63 5.24
C ILE A 284 -1.74 10.00 4.84
N ASP A 285 -2.48 10.69 5.71
CA ASP A 285 -3.21 11.90 5.34
C ASP A 285 -3.37 12.94 6.46
N GLY A 286 -2.94 12.62 7.68
CA GLY A 286 -3.09 13.49 8.84
C GLY A 286 -4.53 13.64 9.33
N TYR A 287 -5.44 12.76 8.94
CA TYR A 287 -6.85 12.81 9.33
C TYR A 287 -7.05 12.68 10.84
N ALA A 288 -7.94 13.49 11.39
CA ALA A 288 -8.27 13.53 12.82
C ALA A 288 -7.06 13.75 13.76
N LEU A 289 -6.05 14.49 13.28
CA LEU A 289 -4.87 14.89 14.05
C LEU A 289 -4.80 16.42 14.24
N ASP A 290 -5.90 17.11 14.05
CA ASP A 290 -5.99 18.56 14.24
C ASP A 290 -5.72 18.90 15.72
N GLY A 291 -4.89 19.91 15.97
CA GLY A 291 -4.46 20.31 17.31
C GLY A 291 -3.36 19.43 17.94
N GLU A 292 -2.98 18.31 17.31
CA GLU A 292 -1.88 17.49 17.79
C GLU A 292 -0.53 17.89 17.19
N THR A 293 0.52 17.86 18.01
CA THR A 293 1.89 18.13 17.59
C THR A 293 2.71 16.85 17.46
N ASP A 294 3.63 16.87 16.50
CA ASP A 294 4.60 15.80 16.30
C ASP A 294 5.74 15.91 17.34
N LYS A 295 5.93 14.85 18.10
CA LYS A 295 6.97 14.81 19.16
C LYS A 295 8.40 14.95 18.62
N GLU A 296 8.64 14.48 17.40
CA GLU A 296 9.96 14.55 16.76
C GLU A 296 10.32 15.97 16.30
N THR A 297 9.34 16.72 15.81
CA THR A 297 9.58 18.01 15.16
C THR A 297 9.02 19.19 15.96
N GLY A 298 8.00 18.97 16.80
CA GLY A 298 7.23 20.02 17.47
C GLY A 298 6.21 20.71 16.55
N ARG A 299 6.08 20.29 15.29
CA ARG A 299 5.16 20.86 14.31
C ARG A 299 3.78 20.20 14.37
N PRO A 300 2.73 20.84 13.82
CA PRO A 300 1.41 20.21 13.70
C PRO A 300 1.50 18.86 12.94
N LEU A 301 0.84 17.83 13.45
CA LEU A 301 0.88 16.49 12.85
C LEU A 301 0.35 16.45 11.42
N ARG A 302 -0.63 17.30 11.08
CA ARG A 302 -1.17 17.41 9.73
C ARG A 302 -0.13 17.90 8.71
N GLU A 303 0.76 18.80 9.13
CA GLU A 303 1.89 19.27 8.30
C GLU A 303 2.91 18.15 8.11
N THR A 304 3.31 17.49 9.20
CA THR A 304 4.32 16.44 9.17
C THR A 304 3.87 15.17 8.46
N ALA A 305 2.57 14.93 8.32
CA ALA A 305 2.03 13.83 7.50
C ALA A 305 2.47 13.94 6.03
N ARG A 306 2.45 15.14 5.45
CA ARG A 306 2.93 15.37 4.07
C ARG A 306 4.43 15.10 3.94
N LEU A 307 5.20 15.52 4.94
CA LEU A 307 6.64 15.28 4.99
C LEU A 307 6.96 13.79 5.12
N ALA A 308 6.21 13.05 5.95
CA ALA A 308 6.38 11.61 6.12
C ALA A 308 6.04 10.82 4.83
N MET A 309 5.01 11.24 4.09
CA MET A 309 4.68 10.66 2.78
C MET A 309 5.76 10.96 1.73
N ALA A 310 6.24 12.21 1.66
CA ALA A 310 7.32 12.60 0.75
C ALA A 310 8.61 11.83 1.06
N TRP A 311 8.96 11.68 2.35
CA TRP A 311 10.08 10.88 2.82
C TRP A 311 9.98 9.41 2.39
N ALA A 312 8.82 8.79 2.61
CA ALA A 312 8.61 7.39 2.22
C ALA A 312 8.72 7.19 0.70
N SER A 313 8.19 8.14 -0.08
CA SER A 313 8.28 8.15 -1.54
C SER A 313 9.72 8.36 -2.01
N GLN A 314 10.42 9.38 -1.48
CA GLN A 314 11.80 9.70 -1.85
C GLN A 314 12.75 8.51 -1.62
N HIS A 315 12.63 7.87 -0.46
CA HIS A 315 13.49 6.74 -0.09
C HIS A 315 12.92 5.37 -0.47
N ARG A 316 11.75 5.33 -1.14
CA ARG A 316 11.08 4.09 -1.59
C ARG A 316 10.85 3.10 -0.46
N LEU A 317 10.38 3.59 0.67
CA LEU A 317 10.22 2.81 1.89
C LEU A 317 8.80 2.28 2.03
N ARG A 318 8.69 0.99 2.33
CA ARG A 318 7.41 0.38 2.68
C ARG A 318 7.08 0.69 4.13
N GLN A 319 6.19 1.67 4.34
CA GLN A 319 5.82 2.14 5.68
C GLN A 319 5.03 1.10 6.47
N PHE A 320 4.05 0.44 5.84
CA PHE A 320 3.15 -0.50 6.52
C PHE A 320 3.44 -1.94 6.11
N GLN A 321 3.70 -2.81 7.08
CA GLN A 321 4.00 -4.22 6.85
C GLN A 321 3.18 -5.10 7.80
N PRO A 322 2.25 -5.94 7.30
CA PRO A 322 1.61 -6.97 8.10
C PRO A 322 2.60 -8.08 8.46
N VAL A 323 2.39 -8.71 9.59
CA VAL A 323 3.17 -9.83 10.12
C VAL A 323 2.21 -10.97 10.44
N GLY A 324 2.43 -12.17 9.91
CA GLY A 324 1.67 -13.38 10.23
C GLY A 324 0.19 -13.36 9.85
N GLN A 325 -0.20 -12.56 8.85
CA GLN A 325 -1.57 -12.38 8.40
C GLN A 325 -1.78 -12.89 6.97
N PRO A 326 -3.01 -13.29 6.60
CA PRO A 326 -3.38 -13.53 5.22
C PRO A 326 -3.15 -12.32 4.30
N PRO A 327 -2.92 -12.53 2.99
CA PRO A 327 -2.62 -11.46 2.06
C PRO A 327 -3.84 -10.57 1.80
N VAL A 328 -3.66 -9.26 1.88
CA VAL A 328 -4.71 -8.26 1.58
C VAL A 328 -5.13 -8.26 0.10
N THR A 329 -4.31 -8.80 -0.79
CA THR A 329 -4.66 -8.89 -2.22
C THR A 329 -5.89 -9.77 -2.42
N VAL A 330 -5.94 -10.95 -1.78
CA VAL A 330 -7.12 -11.82 -1.82
C VAL A 330 -8.36 -11.11 -1.26
N TYR A 331 -8.22 -10.43 -0.13
CA TYR A 331 -9.31 -9.64 0.47
C TYR A 331 -9.88 -8.60 -0.50
N ARG A 332 -9.02 -7.90 -1.23
CA ARG A 332 -9.44 -6.89 -2.22
C ARG A 332 -10.07 -7.53 -3.46
N GLU A 333 -9.51 -8.62 -3.96
CA GLU A 333 -10.09 -9.34 -5.11
C GLU A 333 -11.46 -9.93 -4.78
N LEU A 334 -11.65 -10.48 -3.57
CA LEU A 334 -12.96 -10.98 -3.12
C LEU A 334 -14.00 -9.86 -2.99
N ARG A 335 -13.66 -8.71 -2.41
CA ARG A 335 -14.57 -7.55 -2.35
C ARG A 335 -14.94 -7.04 -3.74
N LYS A 336 -13.99 -7.03 -4.66
CA LYS A 336 -14.26 -6.69 -6.06
C LYS A 336 -15.23 -7.67 -6.71
N LEU A 337 -15.01 -8.97 -6.50
CA LEU A 337 -15.88 -10.04 -7.00
C LEU A 337 -17.29 -9.92 -6.42
N SER A 338 -17.42 -9.77 -5.10
CA SER A 338 -18.72 -9.60 -4.44
C SER A 338 -19.50 -8.41 -5.01
N ASN A 339 -18.85 -7.25 -5.18
CA ASN A 339 -19.47 -6.07 -5.78
C ASN A 339 -19.95 -6.32 -7.22
N GLN A 340 -19.15 -7.03 -8.02
CA GLN A 340 -19.52 -7.38 -9.41
C GLN A 340 -20.72 -8.35 -9.45
N LEU A 341 -20.68 -9.43 -8.68
CA LEU A 341 -21.75 -10.41 -8.63
C LEU A 341 -23.06 -9.80 -8.09
N THR A 342 -22.98 -9.05 -7.01
CA THR A 342 -24.14 -8.32 -6.47
C THR A 342 -24.75 -7.38 -7.52
N SER A 343 -23.94 -6.64 -8.25
CA SER A 343 -24.42 -5.75 -9.31
C SER A 343 -25.12 -6.51 -10.44
N ILE A 344 -24.58 -7.66 -10.84
CA ILE A 344 -25.19 -8.54 -11.87
C ILE A 344 -26.53 -9.09 -11.36
N MET A 345 -26.58 -9.59 -10.12
CA MET A 345 -27.79 -10.16 -9.53
C MET A 345 -28.89 -9.12 -9.32
N ILE A 346 -28.54 -7.89 -8.92
CA ILE A 346 -29.51 -6.78 -8.81
C ILE A 346 -30.13 -6.48 -10.19
N LYS A 347 -29.31 -6.39 -11.24
CA LYS A 347 -29.79 -6.15 -12.61
C LYS A 347 -30.68 -7.28 -13.13
N ALA A 348 -30.37 -8.53 -12.77
CA ALA A 348 -31.16 -9.68 -13.13
C ALA A 348 -32.44 -9.86 -12.26
N GLY A 349 -32.66 -9.01 -11.25
CA GLY A 349 -33.78 -9.14 -10.31
C GLY A 349 -33.71 -10.35 -9.38
N THR A 350 -32.53 -10.98 -9.30
CA THR A 350 -32.31 -12.22 -8.51
C THR A 350 -31.59 -11.99 -7.17
N TYR A 351 -31.16 -10.75 -6.91
CA TYR A 351 -30.44 -10.44 -5.68
C TYR A 351 -31.32 -10.60 -4.44
N ARG A 352 -30.83 -11.37 -3.46
CA ARG A 352 -31.40 -11.47 -2.12
C ARG A 352 -30.31 -11.18 -1.10
N ARG A 353 -30.60 -10.31 -0.14
CA ARG A 353 -29.65 -9.98 0.94
C ARG A 353 -29.28 -11.26 1.73
N GLY A 354 -27.98 -11.52 1.86
CA GLY A 354 -27.48 -12.70 2.57
C GLY A 354 -27.47 -14.00 1.74
N ALA A 355 -27.83 -13.92 0.45
CA ALA A 355 -27.67 -15.07 -0.44
C ALA A 355 -26.17 -15.35 -0.71
N SER A 356 -25.86 -16.63 -0.89
CA SER A 356 -24.54 -17.06 -1.36
C SER A 356 -24.24 -16.48 -2.73
N LEU A 357 -23.05 -15.90 -2.89
CA LEU A 357 -22.59 -15.34 -4.15
C LEU A 357 -21.71 -16.33 -4.94
N LEU A 358 -21.09 -17.28 -4.24
CA LEU A 358 -20.19 -18.26 -4.84
C LEU A 358 -20.71 -19.68 -4.61
N PRO A 359 -20.52 -20.60 -5.59
CA PRO A 359 -21.00 -21.97 -5.48
C PRO A 359 -20.34 -22.74 -4.33
N ASP A 360 -19.07 -22.49 -4.06
CA ASP A 360 -18.34 -23.15 -3.00
C ASP A 360 -18.56 -22.47 -1.64
N PRO A 361 -19.04 -23.19 -0.61
CA PRO A 361 -19.33 -22.62 0.69
C PRO A 361 -18.13 -22.03 1.43
N LEU A 362 -16.93 -22.59 1.23
CA LEU A 362 -15.70 -22.08 1.87
C LEU A 362 -15.28 -20.75 1.23
N MET A 363 -15.24 -20.70 -0.11
CA MET A 363 -14.92 -19.47 -0.83
C MET A 363 -15.97 -18.40 -0.56
N ASP A 364 -17.25 -18.77 -0.53
CA ASP A 364 -18.34 -17.84 -0.24
C ASP A 364 -18.25 -17.25 1.16
N ALA A 365 -17.94 -18.07 2.16
CA ALA A 365 -17.74 -17.60 3.53
C ALA A 365 -16.56 -16.63 3.67
N VAL A 366 -15.46 -16.86 2.93
CA VAL A 366 -14.32 -15.93 2.89
C VAL A 366 -14.68 -14.64 2.15
N ALA A 367 -15.44 -14.73 1.05
CA ALA A 367 -15.91 -13.60 0.27
C ALA A 367 -16.90 -12.74 1.07
N ALA A 368 -17.88 -13.36 1.73
CA ALA A 368 -18.84 -12.67 2.58
C ALA A 368 -18.17 -11.92 3.74
N ALA A 369 -17.15 -12.53 4.38
CA ALA A 369 -16.36 -11.86 5.42
C ALA A 369 -15.56 -10.66 4.88
N ALA A 370 -15.03 -10.78 3.65
CA ALA A 370 -14.31 -9.69 3.00
C ALA A 370 -15.25 -8.54 2.61
N ASP A 371 -16.44 -8.86 2.09
CA ASP A 371 -17.46 -7.90 1.69
C ASP A 371 -18.03 -7.13 2.88
N ALA A 372 -18.35 -7.82 3.96
CA ALA A 372 -18.79 -7.22 5.23
C ALA A 372 -17.72 -6.32 5.87
N GLY A 373 -16.48 -6.30 5.37
CA GLY A 373 -15.39 -5.53 5.94
C GLY A 373 -14.85 -6.10 7.26
N CYS A 374 -15.32 -7.26 7.70
CA CYS A 374 -14.87 -7.91 8.95
C CYS A 374 -13.56 -8.67 8.73
N PHE A 375 -12.44 -7.98 8.97
CA PHE A 375 -11.12 -8.57 8.73
C PHE A 375 -10.78 -9.70 9.70
N ALA A 376 -11.34 -9.71 10.92
CA ALA A 376 -11.19 -10.82 11.86
C ALA A 376 -11.80 -12.11 11.30
N THR A 377 -13.06 -12.05 10.86
CA THR A 377 -13.73 -13.20 10.24
C THR A 377 -13.02 -13.63 8.96
N TYR A 378 -12.54 -12.67 8.15
CA TYR A 378 -11.72 -12.98 6.97
C TYR A 378 -10.46 -13.77 7.33
N ILE A 379 -9.72 -13.38 8.37
CA ILE A 379 -8.54 -14.13 8.85
C ILE A 379 -8.96 -15.54 9.28
N GLN A 380 -10.02 -15.69 10.07
CA GLN A 380 -10.50 -16.98 10.56
C GLN A 380 -10.91 -17.90 9.41
N LYS A 381 -11.68 -17.40 8.46
CA LYS A 381 -12.13 -18.18 7.29
C LYS A 381 -11.00 -18.50 6.31
N GLN A 382 -9.92 -17.72 6.28
CA GLN A 382 -8.70 -18.03 5.56
C GLN A 382 -7.83 -19.13 6.22
N GLY A 383 -8.21 -19.60 7.40
CA GLY A 383 -7.49 -20.61 8.18
C GLY A 383 -6.78 -20.05 9.42
N GLY A 384 -6.86 -18.74 9.69
CA GLY A 384 -6.30 -18.10 10.88
C GLY A 384 -5.03 -17.30 10.64
N VAL A 385 -4.44 -16.82 11.74
CA VAL A 385 -3.12 -16.17 11.73
C VAL A 385 -1.99 -17.21 11.69
N LEU A 386 -0.83 -16.82 11.16
CA LEU A 386 0.42 -17.60 11.19
C LEU A 386 0.41 -18.89 10.35
N ILE A 387 -0.64 -19.18 9.63
CA ILE A 387 -0.69 -20.34 8.74
C ILE A 387 0.24 -20.14 7.53
N PRO A 388 0.81 -21.22 6.99
CA PRO A 388 1.61 -21.16 5.78
C PRO A 388 0.80 -20.61 4.60
N ARG A 389 1.48 -19.94 3.68
CA ARG A 389 0.82 -19.30 2.54
C ARG A 389 0.10 -20.31 1.63
N GLU A 390 0.65 -21.47 1.52
CA GLU A 390 0.08 -22.61 0.78
C GLU A 390 -1.22 -23.16 1.37
N CYS A 391 -1.50 -22.88 2.65
CA CYS A 391 -2.65 -23.39 3.40
C CYS A 391 -3.83 -22.40 3.46
N TYR A 392 -3.76 -21.26 2.79
CA TYR A 392 -4.91 -20.35 2.76
C TYR A 392 -6.09 -20.96 2.00
N ALA A 393 -7.31 -20.80 2.56
CA ALA A 393 -8.54 -21.28 1.95
C ALA A 393 -8.76 -20.71 0.55
N VAL A 394 -8.43 -19.43 0.34
CA VAL A 394 -8.54 -18.77 -0.95
C VAL A 394 -7.22 -18.08 -1.30
N ARG A 395 -6.77 -18.24 -2.54
CA ARG A 395 -5.55 -17.65 -3.09
C ARG A 395 -5.84 -16.86 -4.35
N VAL A 396 -4.89 -15.99 -4.73
CA VAL A 396 -4.94 -15.25 -5.98
C VAL A 396 -4.60 -16.19 -7.15
N ALA A 397 -5.42 -16.17 -8.18
CA ALA A 397 -5.15 -16.81 -9.47
C ALA A 397 -4.31 -15.87 -10.34
N TYR A 398 -3.34 -16.44 -11.04
CA TYR A 398 -2.44 -15.71 -11.95
C TYR A 398 -2.47 -16.37 -13.32
N GLU A 399 -2.29 -15.54 -14.34
CA GLU A 399 -1.98 -15.98 -15.70
C GLU A 399 -0.72 -15.28 -16.19
N ASP A 400 0.02 -15.97 -17.00
CA ASP A 400 1.15 -15.38 -17.70
C ASP A 400 0.62 -14.52 -18.86
N SER A 401 1.19 -13.34 -19.06
CA SER A 401 0.80 -12.47 -20.17
C SER A 401 1.32 -13.04 -21.47
N ASP A 402 0.48 -13.07 -22.50
CA ASP A 402 0.86 -13.52 -23.84
C ASP A 402 1.93 -12.62 -24.46
N GLU A 403 1.89 -11.33 -24.14
CA GLU A 403 2.89 -10.37 -24.57
C GLU A 403 3.95 -10.14 -23.49
N PRO A 404 5.24 -10.27 -23.85
CA PRO A 404 6.32 -9.90 -22.93
C PRO A 404 6.32 -8.39 -22.67
N ASN A 405 6.87 -7.98 -21.53
CA ASN A 405 7.09 -6.56 -21.26
C ASN A 405 8.20 -5.98 -22.16
N ALA A 406 8.44 -4.66 -22.08
CA ALA A 406 9.45 -3.95 -22.86
C ALA A 406 10.89 -4.53 -22.74
N TYR A 407 11.13 -5.48 -21.88
CA TYR A 407 12.42 -6.15 -21.64
C TYR A 407 12.40 -7.64 -21.97
N GLY A 408 11.35 -8.12 -22.67
CA GLY A 408 11.23 -9.51 -23.10
C GLY A 408 10.85 -10.49 -21.98
N GLU A 409 10.35 -9.99 -20.83
CA GLU A 409 9.92 -10.86 -19.72
C GLU A 409 8.44 -11.17 -19.81
N THR A 410 8.09 -12.45 -19.65
CA THR A 410 6.70 -12.85 -19.39
C THR A 410 6.25 -12.29 -18.05
N THR A 411 5.21 -11.48 -18.05
CA THR A 411 4.64 -10.91 -16.83
C THR A 411 3.45 -11.73 -16.37
N ARG A 412 3.29 -11.87 -15.05
CA ARG A 412 2.14 -12.55 -14.46
C ARG A 412 1.08 -11.53 -14.04
N LYS A 413 -0.12 -11.68 -14.57
CA LYS A 413 -1.29 -10.85 -14.23
C LYS A 413 -2.20 -11.59 -13.25
N ILE A 414 -2.79 -10.84 -12.30
CA ILE A 414 -3.86 -11.38 -11.45
C ILE A 414 -5.12 -11.44 -12.31
N THR A 415 -5.73 -12.60 -12.40
CA THR A 415 -6.99 -12.81 -13.14
C THR A 415 -8.16 -13.07 -12.22
N GLY A 416 -7.91 -13.59 -11.02
CA GLY A 416 -8.98 -13.91 -10.10
C GLY A 416 -8.52 -14.49 -8.78
N VAL A 417 -9.37 -15.32 -8.22
CA VAL A 417 -9.16 -16.08 -6.98
C VAL A 417 -9.53 -17.55 -7.17
N TRP A 418 -8.97 -18.42 -6.37
CA TRP A 418 -9.25 -19.87 -6.40
C TRP A 418 -8.97 -20.50 -5.04
N SER A 419 -9.55 -21.67 -4.78
CA SER A 419 -9.32 -22.44 -3.57
C SER A 419 -8.38 -23.62 -3.83
N PRO A 420 -7.21 -23.70 -3.17
CA PRO A 420 -6.31 -24.84 -3.30
C PRO A 420 -6.92 -26.17 -2.82
N HIS A 421 -7.94 -26.10 -1.96
CA HIS A 421 -8.61 -27.29 -1.41
C HIS A 421 -9.58 -27.94 -2.40
N ILE A 422 -10.06 -27.16 -3.39
CA ILE A 422 -11.02 -27.61 -4.41
C ILE A 422 -10.29 -27.86 -5.74
N GLY A 423 -9.23 -27.09 -6.01
CA GLY A 423 -8.50 -27.16 -7.26
C GLY A 423 -8.84 -26.02 -8.23
N GLU A 424 -8.35 -26.14 -9.47
CA GLU A 424 -8.50 -25.12 -10.51
C GLU A 424 -9.96 -24.87 -10.91
N ASP A 425 -10.84 -25.85 -10.77
CA ASP A 425 -12.28 -25.71 -11.06
C ASP A 425 -12.98 -24.68 -10.17
N SER A 426 -12.39 -24.35 -9.02
CA SER A 426 -12.88 -23.29 -8.13
C SER A 426 -12.53 -21.88 -8.59
N ARG A 427 -11.82 -21.71 -9.70
CA ARG A 427 -11.32 -20.43 -10.17
C ARG A 427 -12.45 -19.47 -10.51
N GLN A 428 -12.44 -18.32 -9.86
CA GLN A 428 -13.36 -17.22 -10.09
C GLN A 428 -12.60 -16.02 -10.66
N CYS A 429 -12.98 -15.59 -11.87
CA CYS A 429 -12.38 -14.43 -12.52
C CYS A 429 -12.87 -13.14 -11.87
N THR A 430 -11.95 -12.24 -11.51
CA THR A 430 -12.23 -10.90 -10.98
C THR A 430 -11.85 -9.79 -11.95
N ARG A 431 -11.29 -10.16 -13.11
CA ARG A 431 -10.85 -9.28 -14.19
C ARG A 431 -11.65 -9.59 -15.45
N LEU A 432 -12.92 -9.22 -15.42
CA LEU A 432 -13.88 -9.59 -16.47
C LEU A 432 -13.65 -8.81 -17.78
N LYS A 433 -12.94 -7.69 -17.74
CA LYS A 433 -12.65 -6.84 -18.90
C LYS A 433 -11.20 -6.36 -18.87
N THR A 434 -10.63 -6.21 -20.05
CA THR A 434 -9.35 -5.58 -20.27
C THR A 434 -9.57 -4.09 -20.52
N TRP A 435 -8.83 -3.24 -19.81
CA TRP A 435 -8.97 -1.80 -19.90
C TRP A 435 -7.68 -1.19 -20.43
N THR A 436 -7.80 -0.32 -21.42
CA THR A 436 -6.73 0.51 -21.94
C THR A 436 -6.89 1.95 -21.50
N ILE A 437 -5.77 2.63 -21.23
CA ILE A 437 -5.80 4.06 -20.89
C ILE A 437 -5.70 4.84 -22.20
N ARG A 438 -6.68 5.69 -22.46
CA ARG A 438 -6.64 6.59 -23.61
C ARG A 438 -6.79 8.05 -23.19
N LYS A 439 -6.33 8.96 -24.03
CA LYS A 439 -6.51 10.41 -23.83
C LYS A 439 -7.95 10.78 -24.14
N LYS A 440 -8.57 11.60 -23.27
CA LYS A 440 -9.92 12.12 -23.52
C LYS A 440 -9.93 12.95 -24.80
N GLN A 441 -10.91 12.71 -25.67
CA GLN A 441 -11.09 13.53 -26.88
C GLN A 441 -11.55 14.95 -26.49
N GLY A 442 -11.02 15.96 -27.15
CA GLY A 442 -11.46 17.36 -26.99
C GLY A 442 -10.84 18.18 -25.86
N VAL A 443 -9.98 17.61 -25.02
CA VAL A 443 -9.23 18.40 -24.03
C VAL A 443 -8.03 19.08 -24.71
N LYS A 444 -8.18 20.35 -25.08
CA LYS A 444 -7.03 21.19 -25.43
C LYS A 444 -6.16 21.36 -24.18
N THR A 445 -5.08 20.64 -24.11
CA THR A 445 -4.04 20.91 -23.12
C THR A 445 -3.43 22.25 -23.46
N ALA A 446 -3.49 23.22 -22.53
CA ALA A 446 -2.70 24.43 -22.65
C ALA A 446 -1.25 24.00 -22.87
N SER A 447 -0.71 24.35 -24.03
CA SER A 447 0.65 24.03 -24.45
C SER A 447 1.63 24.77 -23.55
N ALA A 448 2.14 24.11 -22.51
CA ALA A 448 3.46 24.45 -22.02
C ALA A 448 4.44 23.88 -23.05
N SER A 449 5.06 24.77 -23.80
CA SER A 449 6.08 24.47 -24.80
C SER A 449 7.25 23.73 -24.15
N GLY A 450 7.31 22.47 -24.39
CA GLY A 450 8.35 21.53 -24.00
C GLY A 450 7.91 20.17 -24.51
N SER A 451 8.41 19.80 -25.70
CA SER A 451 8.19 18.48 -26.28
C SER A 451 8.72 17.40 -25.35
N PHE A 452 7.83 16.81 -24.58
CA PHE A 452 8.07 15.53 -23.91
C PHE A 452 7.28 14.48 -24.66
N ASP A 453 8.03 13.71 -25.41
CA ASP A 453 7.54 12.53 -26.11
C ASP A 453 6.99 11.54 -25.08
N LEU A 454 5.68 11.22 -25.17
CA LEU A 454 4.95 10.43 -24.16
C LEU A 454 5.10 8.91 -24.37
N GLN A 455 6.10 8.47 -25.11
CA GLN A 455 6.41 7.02 -25.30
C GLN A 455 7.18 6.38 -24.15
N GLY A 456 7.31 7.01 -23.01
CA GLY A 456 8.10 6.49 -21.88
C GLY A 456 7.52 6.85 -20.53
N VAL A 457 6.20 6.73 -20.31
CA VAL A 457 5.65 6.86 -18.95
C VAL A 457 6.06 5.61 -18.18
N PRO A 458 6.96 5.71 -17.18
CA PRO A 458 7.28 4.57 -16.32
C PRO A 458 6.00 4.09 -15.67
N ASP A 459 5.88 2.77 -15.49
CA ASP A 459 4.77 2.13 -14.76
C ASP A 459 4.22 3.04 -13.68
N ALA A 460 2.98 3.46 -13.86
CA ALA A 460 2.36 4.43 -12.97
C ALA A 460 2.47 3.94 -11.52
N PRO A 461 2.88 4.82 -10.58
CA PRO A 461 3.13 4.40 -9.19
C PRO A 461 1.91 3.82 -8.47
N TRP A 462 0.77 3.76 -9.12
CA TRP A 462 -0.48 3.18 -8.62
C TRP A 462 -0.84 1.80 -9.15
N SER A 463 0.05 1.10 -9.88
CA SER A 463 -0.25 -0.29 -10.13
C SER A 463 -0.42 -0.98 -8.79
N SER A 464 -1.58 -1.58 -8.56
CA SER A 464 -1.91 -2.27 -7.31
C SER A 464 -0.90 -3.37 -6.96
N SER A 465 -0.06 -3.76 -7.90
CA SER A 465 1.07 -4.66 -7.74
C SER A 465 2.27 -4.04 -7.02
N SER A 466 2.51 -2.72 -7.13
CA SER A 466 3.71 -2.11 -6.54
C SER A 466 3.63 -1.88 -5.02
N VAL A 467 2.43 -1.88 -4.45
CA VAL A 467 2.24 -1.63 -3.01
C VAL A 467 2.27 -2.90 -2.17
N ASN A 468 2.06 -4.08 -2.78
CA ASN A 468 1.92 -5.35 -2.04
C ASN A 468 2.81 -6.50 -2.52
N ASN A 469 3.61 -6.33 -3.56
CA ASN A 469 4.55 -7.37 -3.95
C ASN A 469 5.82 -7.30 -3.10
N SER A 470 5.78 -8.00 -1.97
CA SER A 470 6.97 -8.64 -1.48
C SER A 470 7.28 -9.80 -2.43
N THR A 471 8.05 -9.56 -3.46
CA THR A 471 8.82 -10.63 -4.11
C THR A 471 9.85 -11.11 -3.10
N GLY A 472 9.42 -11.97 -2.19
CA GLY A 472 10.32 -12.90 -1.56
C GLY A 472 10.78 -13.86 -2.64
N ASP A 473 12.08 -14.07 -2.76
CA ASP A 473 12.71 -15.02 -3.64
C ASP A 473 11.92 -16.34 -3.70
N GLN A 474 11.27 -16.61 -4.83
CA GLN A 474 10.67 -17.91 -5.07
C GLN A 474 11.80 -18.90 -5.33
N LYS A 475 12.13 -19.68 -4.31
CA LYS A 475 12.89 -20.92 -4.51
C LYS A 475 11.96 -21.93 -5.19
N ILE A 476 12.25 -22.21 -6.44
CA ILE A 476 11.71 -23.37 -7.17
C ILE A 476 12.29 -24.62 -6.51
N SER A 477 11.46 -25.41 -5.84
CA SER A 477 11.82 -26.76 -5.40
C SER A 477 10.97 -27.80 -6.13
N ARG A 478 11.69 -28.78 -6.67
CA ARG A 478 11.13 -29.94 -7.40
C ARG A 478 10.27 -30.83 -6.52
N THR A 479 9.24 -31.36 -7.15
CA THR A 479 8.22 -32.29 -6.65
C THR A 479 8.73 -33.69 -6.33
N ARG A 480 8.12 -34.33 -5.35
CA ARG A 480 7.92 -35.78 -5.26
C ARG A 480 6.53 -36.05 -4.70
N GLU A 481 5.81 -36.97 -5.35
CA GLU A 481 4.45 -37.38 -5.03
C GLU A 481 4.42 -38.37 -3.87
N LEU A 482 3.37 -38.30 -3.06
CA LEU A 482 2.80 -39.46 -2.34
C LEU A 482 1.44 -39.09 -1.75
N SER A 483 0.44 -39.89 -2.13
CA SER A 483 -0.95 -39.84 -1.68
C SER A 483 -1.13 -40.61 -0.37
N THR A 484 -1.94 -40.09 0.54
CA THR A 484 -2.72 -40.91 1.49
C THR A 484 -3.84 -40.08 2.14
N GLU A 485 -5.03 -40.59 2.12
CA GLU A 485 -6.25 -40.10 2.78
C GLU A 485 -6.16 -40.27 4.29
N LEU A 486 -6.70 -39.33 5.06
CA LEU A 486 -6.93 -39.47 6.50
C LEU A 486 -8.28 -38.90 6.93
N PRO A 487 -8.94 -39.50 7.94
CA PRO A 487 -10.34 -39.27 8.28
C PRO A 487 -10.57 -38.00 9.10
N ALA A 488 -11.79 -37.46 8.99
CA ALA A 488 -12.27 -36.28 9.68
C ALA A 488 -12.44 -36.52 11.18
N GLU A 489 -11.53 -36.00 12.01
CA GLU A 489 -11.71 -35.94 13.45
C GLU A 489 -12.17 -34.56 13.92
N LYS A 490 -13.08 -34.55 14.88
CA LYS A 490 -13.77 -33.40 15.45
C LYS A 490 -12.77 -32.32 15.93
N LEU A 491 -12.86 -31.15 15.34
CA LEU A 491 -12.11 -29.95 15.74
C LEU A 491 -12.48 -29.51 17.16
N ARG A 492 -11.56 -29.65 18.12
CA ARG A 492 -11.64 -28.99 19.42
C ARG A 492 -11.28 -27.50 19.30
N ASP A 493 -11.88 -26.68 20.17
CA ASP A 493 -11.66 -25.25 20.23
C ASP A 493 -10.15 -24.92 20.29
N PRO A 494 -9.62 -24.08 19.38
CA PRO A 494 -8.21 -23.72 19.35
C PRO A 494 -7.67 -23.06 20.64
N ALA A 495 -8.55 -22.46 21.44
CA ALA A 495 -8.19 -21.83 22.71
C ALA A 495 -7.85 -22.84 23.83
N SER A 496 -8.31 -24.09 23.72
CA SER A 496 -8.12 -25.16 24.72
C SER A 496 -6.86 -26.00 24.48
N LEU A 497 -6.12 -25.77 23.41
CA LEU A 497 -4.95 -26.58 23.05
C LEU A 497 -3.69 -26.15 23.82
N THR A 498 -2.97 -27.11 24.37
CA THR A 498 -1.64 -26.89 24.98
C THR A 498 -0.61 -26.46 23.92
N ARG A 499 0.51 -25.88 24.36
CA ARG A 499 1.63 -25.48 23.49
C ARG A 499 2.11 -26.63 22.59
N GLN A 500 2.07 -27.87 23.09
CA GLN A 500 2.50 -29.06 22.38
C GLN A 500 1.49 -29.50 21.32
N GLU A 501 0.22 -29.44 21.62
CA GLU A 501 -0.89 -29.74 20.68
C GLU A 501 -0.98 -28.70 19.56
N ARG A 502 -0.81 -27.39 19.88
CA ARG A 502 -0.69 -26.32 18.88
C ARG A 502 0.49 -26.55 17.92
N ARG A 503 1.62 -27.07 18.44
CA ARG A 503 2.80 -27.45 17.63
C ARG A 503 2.51 -28.64 16.74
N ALA A 504 1.82 -29.64 17.26
CA ALA A 504 1.42 -30.83 16.49
C ALA A 504 0.44 -30.47 15.36
N ALA A 505 -0.60 -29.70 15.64
CA ALA A 505 -1.57 -29.23 14.66
C ALA A 505 -0.90 -28.42 13.52
N LEU A 506 0.03 -27.51 13.85
CA LEU A 506 0.80 -26.75 12.85
C LEU A 506 1.75 -27.65 12.03
N ARG A 507 2.29 -28.73 12.60
CA ARG A 507 3.10 -29.71 11.85
C ARG A 507 2.24 -30.51 10.88
N VAL A 508 1.07 -30.96 11.31
CA VAL A 508 0.11 -31.69 10.45
C VAL A 508 -0.36 -30.82 9.30
N MET A 509 -0.84 -29.59 9.55
CA MET A 509 -1.20 -28.64 8.50
C MET A 509 -0.06 -28.38 7.51
N ARG A 510 1.16 -28.27 8.00
CA ARG A 510 2.35 -28.04 7.17
C ARG A 510 2.73 -29.22 6.29
N ASN A 511 2.47 -30.42 6.74
CA ASN A 511 2.75 -31.66 5.98
C ASN A 511 1.66 -31.89 4.93
N ASN A 512 0.38 -31.66 5.25
CA ASN A 512 -0.73 -31.82 4.31
C ASN A 512 -0.62 -30.83 3.14
N CYS A 513 -0.26 -29.56 3.39
CA CYS A 513 -0.07 -28.55 2.34
C CYS A 513 1.17 -28.77 1.45
N ARG A 514 2.08 -29.71 1.80
CA ARG A 514 3.22 -30.06 0.94
C ARG A 514 2.87 -31.10 -0.12
N ASN A 515 1.76 -31.79 0.02
CA ASN A 515 1.43 -32.97 -0.78
C ASN A 515 0.53 -32.70 -2.00
N GLU A 516 -0.05 -31.50 -2.15
CA GLU A 516 -0.95 -31.20 -3.27
C GLU A 516 -0.34 -30.26 -4.29
N LYS A 517 -0.04 -30.77 -5.45
CA LYS A 517 0.22 -30.03 -6.71
C LYS A 517 -0.26 -30.83 -7.91
N LYS A 518 -1.14 -30.24 -8.71
CA LYS A 518 -1.21 -30.07 -10.18
C LYS A 518 -2.64 -30.09 -10.73
N SER A 519 -2.95 -29.20 -11.63
CA SER A 519 -3.26 -29.27 -13.06
C SER A 519 -4.46 -28.43 -13.56
N HIS A 520 -4.24 -27.78 -14.65
CA HIS A 520 -4.91 -27.41 -15.92
C HIS A 520 -6.07 -26.40 -16.03
N ASN A 521 -6.02 -25.62 -17.13
CA ASN A 521 -6.80 -24.44 -17.55
C ASN A 521 -8.01 -24.72 -18.45
N LEU A 522 -9.01 -23.82 -18.47
CA LEU A 522 -9.92 -23.49 -19.60
C LEU A 522 -10.71 -22.17 -19.39
N PRO A 523 -11.21 -21.46 -20.46
CA PRO A 523 -11.64 -20.05 -20.41
C PRO A 523 -13.17 -19.79 -20.37
N LEU A 524 -13.59 -18.57 -19.99
CA LEU A 524 -15.01 -18.12 -19.84
C LEU A 524 -15.28 -16.68 -20.35
N ALA A 525 -16.54 -16.43 -20.73
CA ALA A 525 -17.09 -15.28 -21.45
C ALA A 525 -17.53 -14.06 -20.59
N PRO A 526 -17.77 -12.85 -21.16
CA PRO A 526 -17.83 -11.56 -20.46
C PRO A 526 -19.23 -11.04 -20.07
N PRO A 527 -19.34 -10.01 -19.20
CA PRO A 527 -20.61 -9.42 -18.71
C PRO A 527 -20.89 -7.95 -19.10
N PRO A 528 -22.11 -7.39 -18.87
CA PRO A 528 -22.61 -6.17 -19.49
C PRO A 528 -22.51 -4.83 -18.69
N VAL A 529 -22.84 -3.71 -19.33
CA VAL A 529 -22.53 -2.28 -19.10
C VAL A 529 -23.58 -1.47 -18.32
N LEU A 530 -23.19 -0.38 -17.66
CA LEU A 530 -24.01 0.58 -16.88
C LEU A 530 -24.52 1.78 -17.72
N GLN A 531 -25.81 2.15 -17.60
CA GLN A 531 -26.43 3.28 -18.31
C GLN A 531 -26.77 4.46 -17.38
N ILE A 532 -26.53 5.69 -17.85
CA ILE A 532 -26.95 6.98 -17.26
C ILE A 532 -28.33 7.35 -17.85
N SER A 533 -29.26 7.94 -17.05
CA SER A 533 -30.59 8.26 -17.55
C SER A 533 -30.57 9.39 -18.60
N ALA A 534 -31.41 9.25 -19.62
CA ALA A 534 -31.54 10.24 -20.69
C ALA A 534 -32.02 11.62 -20.17
N GLU A 535 -32.86 11.61 -19.12
CA GLU A 535 -33.39 12.80 -18.47
C GLU A 535 -32.31 13.65 -17.79
N LEU A 536 -31.39 13.01 -17.06
CA LEU A 536 -30.28 13.72 -16.45
C LEU A 536 -29.33 14.30 -17.50
N THR A 537 -29.09 13.57 -18.57
CA THR A 537 -28.27 14.03 -19.68
C THR A 537 -28.90 15.28 -20.34
N ALA A 538 -30.21 15.27 -20.57
CA ALA A 538 -30.94 16.41 -21.13
C ALA A 538 -30.89 17.64 -20.20
N ALA A 539 -31.05 17.46 -18.88
CA ALA A 539 -30.95 18.52 -17.89
C ALA A 539 -29.55 19.17 -17.86
N VAL A 540 -28.48 18.36 -17.94
CA VAL A 540 -27.10 18.87 -17.99
C VAL A 540 -26.81 19.60 -19.30
N ILE A 541 -27.31 19.12 -20.43
CA ILE A 541 -27.22 19.80 -21.73
C ILE A 541 -27.91 21.19 -21.66
N ALA A 542 -29.14 21.24 -21.13
CA ALA A 542 -29.88 22.48 -20.96
C ALA A 542 -29.14 23.47 -20.03
N LEU A 543 -28.54 22.99 -18.94
CA LEU A 543 -27.71 23.81 -18.07
C LEU A 543 -26.50 24.38 -18.80
N CYS A 544 -25.79 23.56 -19.56
CA CYS A 544 -24.62 24.01 -20.32
C CYS A 544 -24.99 25.07 -21.33
N ALA A 545 -26.09 24.88 -22.08
CA ALA A 545 -26.61 25.87 -23.03
C ALA A 545 -26.98 27.19 -22.35
N ALA A 546 -27.67 27.15 -21.20
CA ALA A 546 -28.07 28.33 -20.44
C ALA A 546 -26.86 29.11 -19.83
N GLN A 547 -25.72 28.47 -19.67
CA GLN A 547 -24.49 29.06 -19.11
C GLN A 547 -23.41 29.32 -20.18
N GLY A 548 -23.72 29.13 -21.49
CA GLY A 548 -22.74 29.28 -22.57
C GLY A 548 -21.58 28.28 -22.51
N MET A 549 -21.75 27.13 -21.83
CA MET A 549 -20.76 26.10 -21.68
C MET A 549 -20.92 25.02 -22.73
N THR A 550 -19.83 24.46 -23.22
CA THR A 550 -19.86 23.29 -24.11
C THR A 550 -20.17 22.03 -23.32
N TYR A 551 -21.27 21.36 -23.68
CA TYR A 551 -21.60 20.07 -23.09
C TYR A 551 -20.60 18.99 -23.48
N THR A 552 -20.20 18.19 -22.50
CA THR A 552 -19.48 16.94 -22.71
C THR A 552 -20.14 15.82 -21.89
N PRO A 553 -20.18 14.56 -22.37
CA PRO A 553 -20.77 13.44 -21.65
C PRO A 553 -20.18 13.24 -20.24
N ASP A 554 -18.93 13.65 -20.03
CA ASP A 554 -18.23 13.59 -18.75
C ASP A 554 -18.86 14.51 -17.69
N LEU A 555 -19.47 15.63 -18.06
CA LEU A 555 -20.15 16.52 -17.11
C LEU A 555 -21.32 15.79 -16.43
N THR A 556 -22.12 15.06 -17.19
CA THR A 556 -23.20 14.24 -16.62
C THR A 556 -22.65 13.12 -15.74
N ALA A 557 -21.59 12.45 -16.19
CA ALA A 557 -20.94 11.39 -15.45
C ALA A 557 -20.28 11.88 -14.15
N VAL A 558 -19.73 13.08 -14.12
CA VAL A 558 -19.12 13.71 -12.94
C VAL A 558 -20.19 14.12 -11.93
N LEU A 559 -21.30 14.74 -12.41
CA LEU A 559 -22.44 15.10 -11.57
C LEU A 559 -23.13 13.89 -10.96
N SER A 560 -23.35 12.83 -11.75
CA SER A 560 -23.98 11.57 -11.26
C SER A 560 -23.18 10.88 -10.15
N ARG A 561 -21.90 11.26 -9.98
CA ARG A 561 -20.99 10.77 -8.93
C ARG A 561 -20.87 11.72 -7.74
N GLY A 562 -21.75 12.73 -7.64
CA GLY A 562 -21.76 13.70 -6.55
C GLY A 562 -20.68 14.77 -6.65
N ALA A 563 -20.06 14.94 -7.82
CA ALA A 563 -19.18 16.09 -8.07
C ALA A 563 -19.99 17.38 -8.25
N ARG A 564 -19.29 18.51 -8.17
CA ARG A 564 -19.85 19.83 -8.36
C ARG A 564 -19.21 20.48 -9.55
N ILE A 565 -20.02 21.10 -10.42
CA ILE A 565 -19.55 21.86 -11.57
C ILE A 565 -19.66 23.34 -11.23
N ARG A 566 -18.55 24.06 -11.27
CA ARG A 566 -18.51 25.49 -11.05
C ARG A 566 -19.05 26.20 -12.28
N LEU A 567 -20.12 26.96 -12.11
CA LEU A 567 -20.77 27.74 -13.20
C LEU A 567 -20.15 29.13 -13.34
N ASP A 568 -19.91 29.77 -12.20
CA ASP A 568 -19.22 31.05 -12.06
C ASP A 568 -18.54 31.16 -10.67
N ASP A 569 -18.04 32.33 -10.32
CA ASP A 569 -17.35 32.55 -9.04
C ASP A 569 -18.26 32.38 -7.82
N ASN A 570 -19.56 32.44 -7.98
CA ASN A 570 -20.54 32.42 -6.89
C ASN A 570 -21.50 31.22 -6.94
N ARG A 571 -21.59 30.48 -8.04
CA ARG A 571 -22.56 29.39 -8.23
C ARG A 571 -21.93 28.10 -8.71
N GLU A 572 -22.41 27.02 -8.15
CA GLU A 572 -22.03 25.65 -8.54
C GLU A 572 -23.28 24.80 -8.79
N ALA A 573 -23.20 23.87 -9.75
CA ALA A 573 -24.22 22.87 -10.03
C ALA A 573 -23.84 21.54 -9.35
N THR A 574 -24.81 20.87 -8.75
CA THR A 574 -24.69 19.54 -8.14
C THR A 574 -25.98 18.77 -8.32
N LEU A 575 -25.98 17.48 -8.01
CA LEU A 575 -27.20 16.68 -7.96
C LEU A 575 -27.75 16.57 -6.53
N ARG A 576 -29.03 16.81 -6.39
CA ARG A 576 -29.82 16.50 -5.20
C ARG A 576 -30.38 15.09 -5.35
N ASN A 577 -30.25 14.25 -4.31
CA ASN A 577 -30.74 12.86 -4.29
C ASN A 577 -30.28 11.99 -5.48
N GLY A 578 -29.18 12.36 -6.15
CA GLY A 578 -28.60 11.60 -7.25
C GLY A 578 -29.22 11.81 -8.63
N ASN A 579 -30.36 12.48 -8.77
CA ASN A 579 -31.10 12.60 -10.04
C ASN A 579 -31.54 14.03 -10.40
N GLU A 580 -31.70 14.95 -9.46
CA GLU A 580 -32.17 16.32 -9.71
C GLU A 580 -31.01 17.30 -9.73
N LEU A 581 -30.90 18.09 -10.78
CA LEU A 581 -29.89 19.13 -10.93
C LEU A 581 -30.25 20.34 -10.05
N GLU A 582 -29.36 20.70 -9.13
CA GLU A 582 -29.50 21.83 -8.21
C GLU A 582 -28.37 22.84 -8.42
N ILE A 583 -28.72 24.14 -8.58
CA ILE A 583 -27.73 25.22 -8.60
C ILE A 583 -27.72 25.86 -7.23
N ARG A 584 -26.56 25.95 -6.62
CA ARG A 584 -26.38 26.53 -5.28
C ARG A 584 -25.17 27.46 -5.20
N PRO A 585 -25.07 28.32 -4.18
CA PRO A 585 -23.89 29.15 -3.95
C PRO A 585 -22.63 28.31 -3.74
N VAL A 586 -21.50 28.80 -4.28
CA VAL A 586 -20.19 28.19 -4.04
C VAL A 586 -19.86 28.31 -2.56
N ARG A 587 -19.63 27.17 -1.91
CA ARG A 587 -19.14 27.17 -0.53
C ARG A 587 -17.66 27.54 -0.51
N ARG A 588 -17.35 28.67 0.10
CA ARG A 588 -15.99 29.16 0.31
C ARG A 588 -15.54 28.78 1.71
N TRP A 589 -14.30 28.36 1.83
CA TRP A 589 -13.74 27.96 3.09
C TRP A 589 -12.53 28.82 3.43
N CYS A 590 -12.44 29.26 4.66
CA CYS A 590 -11.24 29.88 5.20
C CYS A 590 -10.13 28.83 5.33
N GLY A 591 -8.88 29.27 5.36
CA GLY A 591 -7.72 28.39 5.59
C GLY A 591 -7.79 27.59 6.90
N CYS A 592 -8.56 28.04 7.89
CA CYS A 592 -8.83 27.32 9.13
C CYS A 592 -9.85 26.16 8.99
N GLY A 593 -10.47 25.96 7.82
CA GLY A 593 -11.50 24.95 7.58
C GLY A 593 -12.94 25.39 7.94
N SER A 594 -13.16 26.63 8.34
CA SER A 594 -14.50 27.19 8.57
C SER A 594 -15.14 27.65 7.26
N GLU A 595 -16.45 27.38 7.08
CA GLU A 595 -17.18 27.85 5.91
C GLU A 595 -17.39 29.38 5.98
N LEU A 596 -17.07 30.07 4.87
CA LEU A 596 -17.32 31.51 4.70
C LEU A 596 -18.78 31.72 4.28
N SER A 597 -19.52 32.46 5.06
CA SER A 597 -20.94 32.75 4.84
C SER A 597 -21.27 34.18 5.31
N ALA A 598 -22.52 34.61 5.16
CA ALA A 598 -22.96 35.90 5.70
C ALA A 598 -22.77 35.99 7.22
N ALA A 599 -22.88 34.86 7.94
CA ALA A 599 -22.64 34.79 9.39
C ALA A 599 -21.14 34.63 9.75
N ASN A 600 -20.28 34.32 8.79
CA ASN A 600 -18.85 34.19 8.95
C ASN A 600 -18.13 34.69 7.69
N PRO A 601 -18.15 36.02 7.42
CA PRO A 601 -17.59 36.60 6.21
C PRO A 601 -16.06 36.52 6.18
N SER A 602 -15.49 36.61 4.96
CA SER A 602 -14.04 36.74 4.77
C SER A 602 -13.59 38.11 5.23
N THR A 603 -12.55 38.15 6.04
CA THR A 603 -11.80 39.36 6.40
C THR A 603 -10.41 39.33 5.72
N GLY A 604 -9.70 40.44 5.67
CA GLY A 604 -8.35 40.48 5.11
C GLY A 604 -7.36 39.52 5.79
N ALA A 605 -7.64 39.08 7.01
CA ALA A 605 -6.85 38.13 7.81
C ALA A 605 -7.44 36.71 7.87
N GLY A 606 -8.48 36.41 7.10
CA GLY A 606 -9.15 35.10 7.10
C GLY A 606 -10.68 35.20 7.24
N CYS A 607 -11.31 34.38 8.04
CA CYS A 607 -12.74 34.50 8.36
C CYS A 607 -12.96 35.21 9.69
N TYR A 608 -14.20 35.63 9.97
CA TYR A 608 -14.55 36.29 11.23
C TYR A 608 -14.18 35.46 12.46
N ARG A 609 -14.29 34.14 12.39
CA ARG A 609 -13.87 33.22 13.46
C ARG A 609 -12.36 33.24 13.68
N CYS A 610 -11.57 33.30 12.63
CA CYS A 610 -10.11 33.43 12.76
C CYS A 610 -9.70 34.79 13.32
N ALA A 611 -10.38 35.85 12.89
CA ALA A 611 -10.10 37.22 13.34
C ALA A 611 -10.48 37.48 14.81
N SER A 612 -11.44 36.71 15.35
CA SER A 612 -11.87 36.80 16.77
C SER A 612 -11.07 35.92 17.72
N ASP A 613 -10.21 35.05 17.20
CA ASP A 613 -9.36 34.14 17.98
C ASP A 613 -7.93 34.71 18.02
N GLU A 614 -7.61 35.48 19.08
CA GLU A 614 -6.30 36.10 19.27
C GLU A 614 -5.15 35.10 19.25
N SER A 615 -5.40 33.83 19.57
CA SER A 615 -4.39 32.77 19.52
C SER A 615 -3.98 32.37 18.11
N LEU A 616 -4.80 32.69 17.09
CA LEU A 616 -4.52 32.40 15.68
C LEU A 616 -3.78 33.55 14.98
N ASN A 617 -3.86 34.77 15.48
CA ASN A 617 -3.19 35.94 14.92
C ASN A 617 -1.66 35.94 15.14
N GLU A 618 -1.15 35.14 16.08
CA GLU A 618 0.30 34.95 16.28
C GLU A 618 0.95 33.97 15.28
N TRP A 619 0.15 33.36 14.38
CA TRP A 619 0.62 32.32 13.45
C TRP A 619 0.48 32.68 11.97
N LEU A 620 -0.03 33.87 11.63
CA LEU A 620 -0.03 34.49 10.31
C LEU A 620 1.11 35.50 10.18
#